data_7d430b32129d98f5c45109cfd7410307
#
_entry.id   7d430b32129d98f5c45109cfd7410307
#
_cell.length_a   1.000
_cell.length_b   1.000
_cell.length_c   1.000
_cell.angle_alpha   90.00
_cell.angle_beta   90.00
_cell.angle_gamma   90.00
#
_symmetry.space_group_name_H-M   'P 1'
#
loop_
_entity.id
_entity.type
_entity.pdbx_description
1 polymer ?
#
loop_
_entity_poly.entity_id
_entity_poly.type
_entity_poly.pdbx_seq_one_letter_code
_entity_poly.pdbx_strand_id
1 'polypeptide(L)'
;MFSVMKAQEKGMAFIKEGSFVPLYGAVSKNPVVVKSFYIDVYPVTNSQFLEFVKKNPSYRKSKIKGIFADKSYLSYWINDFDFGNAKPNSPVTSVSWFAAKKYCECEGKRLATMDEWEYVAMADTKKIDARTKKEFNEYILSWYEKSRTYENEIGKTFKNYWGVYDMHGLVWEWTSDFNSIFLSGESRKDKSSDKNLFCGGASVNASDLMDYAAFMRYAFRGSLKAQYSTRNLGFRCASTTKPKI
;
A
#
# COMPACT_ATOMS: atom_id res chain seq x y z
N MET A 1 30.60 13.57 18.84
CA MET A 1 30.32 13.50 17.38
C MET A 1 28.81 13.39 17.22
N PHE A 2 28.13 14.54 17.08
CA PHE A 2 26.66 14.53 16.92
C PHE A 2 26.32 14.12 15.49
N SER A 3 25.72 12.93 15.33
CA SER A 3 25.12 12.50 14.09
C SER A 3 23.94 13.43 13.79
N VAL A 4 24.11 14.29 12.80
CA VAL A 4 23.01 15.08 12.23
C VAL A 4 22.05 14.08 11.59
N MET A 5 20.98 13.73 12.29
CA MET A 5 19.84 13.06 11.69
C MET A 5 19.35 13.96 10.55
N LYS A 6 19.62 13.55 9.31
CA LYS A 6 19.03 14.17 8.13
C LYS A 6 17.52 14.21 8.36
N ALA A 7 16.96 15.42 8.45
CA ALA A 7 15.52 15.59 8.50
C ALA A 7 14.92 14.85 7.31
N GLN A 8 14.10 13.84 7.58
CA GLN A 8 13.41 13.06 6.58
C GLN A 8 12.52 14.02 5.76
N GLU A 9 12.62 13.99 4.44
CA GLU A 9 11.77 14.80 3.56
C GLU A 9 10.30 14.50 3.90
N LYS A 10 9.70 15.34 4.74
CA LYS A 10 8.26 15.29 5.02
C LYS A 10 7.56 15.91 3.83
N GLY A 11 7.06 15.08 2.92
CA GLY A 11 6.41 15.63 1.75
C GLY A 11 5.64 14.60 0.95
N MET A 12 4.90 15.14 0.00
CA MET A 12 4.24 14.36 -1.04
C MET A 12 4.97 14.56 -2.37
N ALA A 13 5.11 13.51 -3.15
CA ALA A 13 5.60 13.55 -4.51
C ALA A 13 4.45 13.88 -5.47
N PHE A 14 4.72 14.76 -6.45
CA PHE A 14 3.79 15.02 -7.55
C PHE A 14 3.90 13.92 -8.60
N ILE A 15 2.79 13.30 -8.91
CA ILE A 15 2.67 12.29 -9.96
C ILE A 15 1.94 12.92 -11.13
N LYS A 16 2.65 13.03 -12.26
CA LYS A 16 2.07 13.55 -13.50
C LYS A 16 1.10 12.53 -14.09
N GLU A 17 0.03 13.02 -14.67
CA GLU A 17 -0.95 12.19 -15.39
C GLU A 17 -0.32 11.32 -16.48
N GLY A 18 -0.93 10.19 -16.74
CA GLY A 18 -0.52 9.27 -17.79
C GLY A 18 -1.47 8.09 -17.87
N SER A 19 -1.04 7.07 -18.58
CA SER A 19 -1.82 5.84 -18.71
C SER A 19 -0.92 4.61 -18.67
N PHE A 20 -1.47 3.50 -18.26
CA PHE A 20 -0.78 2.21 -18.29
C PHE A 20 -1.79 1.08 -18.53
N VAL A 21 -1.31 -0.03 -19.06
CA VAL A 21 -2.11 -1.24 -19.17
C VAL A 21 -1.86 -2.08 -17.91
N PRO A 22 -2.88 -2.33 -17.09
CA PRO A 22 -2.74 -3.21 -15.93
C PRO A 22 -2.31 -4.62 -16.37
N LEU A 23 -1.37 -5.22 -15.65
CA LEU A 23 -0.93 -6.59 -15.91
C LEU A 23 -1.96 -7.62 -15.46
N TYR A 24 -2.73 -7.27 -14.44
CA TYR A 24 -3.71 -8.14 -13.82
C TYR A 24 -4.98 -7.37 -13.41
N GLY A 25 -6.12 -8.06 -13.33
CA GLY A 25 -7.38 -7.48 -12.84
C GLY A 25 -8.12 -6.57 -13.83
N ALA A 26 -7.59 -6.36 -15.03
CA ALA A 26 -8.29 -5.64 -16.09
C ALA A 26 -9.21 -6.58 -16.87
N VAL A 27 -10.49 -6.22 -17.00
CA VAL A 27 -11.47 -6.92 -17.87
C VAL A 27 -11.08 -6.79 -19.35
N SER A 28 -10.30 -5.77 -19.68
CA SER A 28 -9.79 -5.54 -21.03
C SER A 28 -8.33 -5.04 -20.96
N LYS A 29 -7.54 -5.32 -22.00
CA LYS A 29 -6.19 -4.76 -22.17
C LYS A 29 -6.19 -3.26 -22.52
N ASN A 30 -7.26 -2.53 -22.17
CA ASN A 30 -7.36 -1.11 -22.42
C ASN A 30 -6.49 -0.35 -21.41
N PRO A 31 -5.81 0.73 -21.85
CA PRO A 31 -5.06 1.58 -20.94
C PRO A 31 -5.97 2.24 -19.90
N VAL A 32 -5.57 2.18 -18.64
CA VAL A 32 -6.17 2.95 -17.55
C VAL A 32 -5.52 4.33 -17.52
N VAL A 33 -6.33 5.38 -17.50
CA VAL A 33 -5.87 6.76 -17.38
C VAL A 33 -5.81 7.16 -15.92
N VAL A 34 -4.63 7.58 -15.47
CA VAL A 34 -4.39 8.12 -14.13
C VAL A 34 -4.21 9.63 -14.25
N LYS A 35 -5.07 10.39 -13.57
CA LYS A 35 -4.97 11.85 -13.48
C LYS A 35 -3.81 12.25 -12.58
N SER A 36 -3.29 13.48 -12.72
CA SER A 36 -2.26 14.02 -11.84
C SER A 36 -2.73 14.05 -10.38
N PHE A 37 -1.86 13.65 -9.46
CA PHE A 37 -2.13 13.63 -8.03
C PHE A 37 -0.82 13.75 -7.22
N TYR A 38 -0.95 13.81 -5.91
CA TYR A 38 0.18 13.76 -4.97
C TYR A 38 0.07 12.48 -4.15
N ILE A 39 1.22 11.89 -3.81
CA ILE A 39 1.31 10.70 -2.95
C ILE A 39 2.39 10.91 -1.89
N ASP A 40 2.18 10.40 -0.67
CA ASP A 40 3.20 10.45 0.37
C ASP A 40 4.47 9.74 -0.10
N VAL A 41 5.61 10.39 0.12
CA VAL A 41 6.93 9.85 -0.26
C VAL A 41 7.22 8.53 0.45
N TYR A 42 6.72 8.37 1.67
CA TYR A 42 6.89 7.18 2.52
C TYR A 42 5.56 6.65 3.03
N PRO A 43 5.49 5.37 3.42
CA PRO A 43 4.38 4.85 4.22
C PRO A 43 4.26 5.60 5.56
N VAL A 44 3.06 5.65 6.12
CA VAL A 44 2.81 6.24 7.43
C VAL A 44 3.53 5.45 8.52
N THR A 45 4.20 6.16 9.41
CA THR A 45 5.05 5.56 10.46
C THR A 45 4.32 5.36 11.79
N ASN A 46 4.92 4.57 12.70
CA ASN A 46 4.42 4.38 14.06
C ASN A 46 4.29 5.70 14.81
N SER A 47 5.29 6.59 14.71
CA SER A 47 5.24 7.91 15.36
C SER A 47 4.09 8.76 14.83
N GLN A 48 3.88 8.81 13.52
CA GLN A 48 2.79 9.58 12.92
C GLN A 48 1.43 9.05 13.33
N PHE A 49 1.28 7.72 13.37
CA PHE A 49 0.03 7.10 13.76
C PHE A 49 -0.24 7.24 15.27
N LEU A 50 0.80 7.29 16.10
CA LEU A 50 0.68 7.61 17.53
C LEU A 50 0.06 9.01 17.73
N GLU A 51 0.54 10.01 17.00
CA GLU A 51 -0.06 11.36 17.09
C GLU A 51 -1.52 11.39 16.63
N PHE A 52 -1.87 10.58 15.63
CA PHE A 52 -3.27 10.42 15.20
C PHE A 52 -4.15 9.82 16.30
N VAL A 53 -3.76 8.73 16.95
CA VAL A 53 -4.59 8.09 18.00
C VAL A 53 -4.68 8.92 19.28
N LYS A 54 -3.68 9.78 19.56
CA LYS A 54 -3.77 10.77 20.64
C LYS A 54 -4.91 11.74 20.40
N LYS A 55 -5.03 12.27 19.17
CA LYS A 55 -6.04 13.23 18.74
C LYS A 55 -7.42 12.60 18.46
N ASN A 56 -7.46 11.30 18.18
CA ASN A 56 -8.65 10.57 17.76
C ASN A 56 -8.94 9.36 18.69
N PRO A 57 -9.51 9.57 19.88
CA PRO A 57 -9.67 8.54 20.91
C PRO A 57 -10.41 7.27 20.46
N SER A 58 -11.36 7.39 19.52
CA SER A 58 -12.11 6.23 18.99
C SER A 58 -11.26 5.25 18.19
N TYR A 59 -10.07 5.67 17.75
CA TYR A 59 -9.11 4.83 17.03
C TYR A 59 -7.96 4.31 17.91
N ARG A 60 -8.01 4.50 19.22
CA ARG A 60 -7.08 3.89 20.16
C ARG A 60 -7.28 2.38 20.19
N LYS A 61 -6.21 1.64 20.43
CA LYS A 61 -6.23 0.16 20.53
C LYS A 61 -7.34 -0.35 21.46
N SER A 62 -7.50 0.29 22.62
CA SER A 62 -8.48 -0.10 23.65
C SER A 62 -9.92 0.36 23.36
N LYS A 63 -10.13 1.25 22.35
CA LYS A 63 -11.44 1.92 22.14
C LYS A 63 -12.05 1.63 20.78
N ILE A 64 -11.29 1.11 19.83
CA ILE A 64 -11.82 0.86 18.49
C ILE A 64 -12.91 -0.21 18.53
N LYS A 65 -14.01 0.06 17.84
CA LYS A 65 -15.14 -0.89 17.79
C LYS A 65 -14.85 -2.02 16.80
N GLY A 66 -15.28 -3.25 17.08
CA GLY A 66 -15.09 -4.42 16.25
C GLY A 66 -15.63 -4.31 14.82
N ILE A 67 -16.59 -3.44 14.56
CA ILE A 67 -17.08 -3.09 13.23
C ILE A 67 -16.01 -2.36 12.39
N PHE A 68 -15.08 -1.65 13.01
CA PHE A 68 -14.02 -0.88 12.34
C PHE A 68 -12.66 -1.57 12.34
N ALA A 69 -12.40 -2.52 13.22
CA ALA A 69 -11.17 -3.29 13.23
C ALA A 69 -11.35 -4.64 13.94
N ASP A 70 -10.60 -5.64 13.50
CA ASP A 70 -10.55 -6.94 14.16
C ASP A 70 -9.65 -6.93 15.40
N LYS A 71 -9.54 -8.09 16.06
CA LYS A 71 -8.76 -8.26 17.30
C LYS A 71 -7.25 -8.05 17.11
N SER A 72 -6.77 -8.07 15.87
CA SER A 72 -5.35 -7.89 15.52
C SER A 72 -4.95 -6.42 15.40
N TYR A 73 -5.90 -5.49 15.56
CA TYR A 73 -5.63 -4.06 15.46
C TYR A 73 -4.60 -3.59 16.47
N LEU A 74 -3.53 -2.98 15.96
CA LEU A 74 -2.36 -2.55 16.75
C LEU A 74 -1.87 -3.63 17.74
N SER A 75 -1.93 -4.91 17.35
CA SER A 75 -1.64 -6.05 18.23
C SER A 75 -0.25 -5.99 18.85
N TYR A 76 0.73 -5.40 18.17
CA TYR A 76 2.11 -5.25 18.65
C TYR A 76 2.33 -4.05 19.56
N TRP A 77 1.35 -3.12 19.65
CA TRP A 77 1.41 -2.03 20.62
C TRP A 77 1.15 -2.58 22.02
N ILE A 78 1.86 -2.08 23.02
CA ILE A 78 1.65 -2.48 24.42
C ILE A 78 0.32 -1.90 24.92
N ASN A 79 0.06 -0.63 24.64
CA ASN A 79 -1.16 0.09 25.02
C ASN A 79 -1.53 1.15 23.96
N ASP A 80 -2.45 2.05 24.29
CA ASP A 80 -2.94 3.10 23.38
C ASP A 80 -1.87 4.09 22.91
N PHE A 81 -0.77 4.22 23.65
CA PHE A 81 0.26 5.26 23.46
C PHE A 81 1.69 4.71 23.39
N ASP A 82 1.82 3.40 23.38
CA ASP A 82 3.13 2.74 23.35
C ASP A 82 3.14 1.63 22.29
N PHE A 83 3.92 1.84 21.25
CA PHE A 83 4.10 0.87 20.17
C PHE A 83 5.17 -0.18 20.47
N GLY A 84 5.58 -0.32 21.74
CA GLY A 84 6.49 -1.37 22.22
C GLY A 84 7.87 -1.30 21.56
N ASN A 85 8.36 -2.46 21.14
CA ASN A 85 9.67 -2.59 20.51
C ASN A 85 9.73 -2.15 19.04
N ALA A 86 8.61 -1.69 18.47
CA ALA A 86 8.61 -1.18 17.10
C ALA A 86 9.38 0.16 17.04
N LYS A 87 10.07 0.40 15.92
CA LYS A 87 10.81 1.65 15.76
C LYS A 87 9.85 2.80 15.41
N PRO A 88 10.12 4.03 15.86
CA PRO A 88 9.30 5.20 15.55
C PRO A 88 9.10 5.43 14.05
N ASN A 89 10.15 5.22 13.25
CA ASN A 89 10.17 5.43 11.81
C ASN A 89 9.90 4.15 10.98
N SER A 90 9.52 3.04 11.60
CA SER A 90 9.01 1.90 10.85
C SER A 90 7.56 2.13 10.44
N PRO A 91 7.10 1.55 9.33
CA PRO A 91 5.71 1.65 8.93
C PRO A 91 4.76 1.19 10.04
N VAL A 92 3.67 1.92 10.26
CA VAL A 92 2.59 1.42 11.08
C VAL A 92 1.89 0.27 10.34
N THR A 93 1.63 -0.81 11.04
CA THR A 93 0.96 -2.00 10.52
C THR A 93 -0.11 -2.49 11.49
N SER A 94 -0.78 -3.57 11.18
CA SER A 94 -1.93 -4.03 11.97
C SER A 94 -2.97 -2.93 12.14
N VAL A 95 -3.23 -2.19 11.08
CA VAL A 95 -4.25 -1.14 10.99
C VAL A 95 -5.32 -1.55 10.01
N SER A 96 -6.59 -1.27 10.33
CA SER A 96 -7.70 -1.54 9.44
C SER A 96 -7.80 -0.48 8.33
N TRP A 97 -8.52 -0.81 7.26
CA TRP A 97 -8.83 0.15 6.21
C TRP A 97 -9.54 1.40 6.73
N PHE A 98 -10.47 1.22 7.67
CA PHE A 98 -11.19 2.34 8.29
C PHE A 98 -10.25 3.29 9.04
N ALA A 99 -9.28 2.75 9.77
CA ALA A 99 -8.31 3.56 10.50
C ALA A 99 -7.32 4.25 9.54
N ALA A 100 -6.85 3.55 8.52
CA ALA A 100 -5.97 4.10 7.48
C ALA A 100 -6.67 5.24 6.71
N LYS A 101 -7.92 5.02 6.27
CA LYS A 101 -8.72 6.04 5.60
C LYS A 101 -8.92 7.26 6.49
N LYS A 102 -9.33 7.05 7.76
CA LYS A 102 -9.57 8.16 8.70
C LYS A 102 -8.31 8.94 9.01
N TYR A 103 -7.16 8.27 9.14
CA TYR A 103 -5.87 8.95 9.26
C TYR A 103 -5.64 9.92 8.10
N CYS A 104 -5.75 9.44 6.86
CA CYS A 104 -5.54 10.27 5.68
C CYS A 104 -6.53 11.45 5.63
N GLU A 105 -7.80 11.23 5.96
CA GLU A 105 -8.82 12.31 6.04
C GLU A 105 -8.46 13.37 7.09
N CYS A 106 -7.95 12.98 8.26
CA CYS A 106 -7.51 13.92 9.30
C CYS A 106 -6.31 14.76 8.87
N GLU A 107 -5.49 14.24 7.94
CA GLU A 107 -4.38 14.97 7.33
C GLU A 107 -4.79 15.76 6.07
N GLY A 108 -6.10 15.89 5.78
CA GLY A 108 -6.61 16.53 4.57
C GLY A 108 -6.28 15.79 3.28
N LYS A 109 -6.07 14.48 3.37
CA LYS A 109 -5.67 13.56 2.30
C LYS A 109 -6.69 12.44 2.14
N ARG A 110 -6.40 11.48 1.28
CA ARG A 110 -7.15 10.24 1.07
C ARG A 110 -6.22 9.05 0.89
N LEU A 111 -6.72 7.84 0.91
CA LEU A 111 -5.97 6.70 0.41
C LEU A 111 -5.78 6.82 -1.12
N ALA A 112 -4.68 6.30 -1.65
CA ALA A 112 -4.51 6.14 -3.09
C ALA A 112 -5.52 5.12 -3.63
N THR A 113 -5.94 5.25 -4.88
CA THR A 113 -6.63 4.16 -5.57
C THR A 113 -5.63 3.07 -5.95
N MET A 114 -6.12 1.89 -6.29
CA MET A 114 -5.29 0.79 -6.76
C MET A 114 -4.53 1.18 -8.03
N ASP A 115 -5.21 1.82 -8.97
CA ASP A 115 -4.59 2.27 -10.22
C ASP A 115 -3.52 3.34 -10.00
N GLU A 116 -3.75 4.29 -9.09
CA GLU A 116 -2.74 5.28 -8.69
C GLU A 116 -1.53 4.61 -8.06
N TRP A 117 -1.75 3.64 -7.18
CA TRP A 117 -0.68 2.91 -6.52
C TRP A 117 0.15 2.10 -7.52
N GLU A 118 -0.50 1.31 -8.40
CA GLU A 118 0.18 0.51 -9.43
C GLU A 118 0.94 1.40 -10.42
N TYR A 119 0.38 2.55 -10.82
CA TYR A 119 1.04 3.51 -11.69
C TYR A 119 2.35 4.06 -11.11
N VAL A 120 2.38 4.34 -9.81
CA VAL A 120 3.60 4.76 -9.12
C VAL A 120 4.57 3.60 -8.92
N ALA A 121 4.05 2.41 -8.63
CA ALA A 121 4.83 1.22 -8.30
C ALA A 121 5.53 0.58 -9.51
N MET A 122 5.07 0.84 -10.76
CA MET A 122 5.74 0.31 -11.96
C MET A 122 7.06 1.03 -12.29
N ALA A 123 7.37 2.14 -11.60
CA ALA A 123 8.56 2.95 -11.85
C ALA A 123 9.80 2.40 -11.13
N ASP A 124 10.93 2.31 -11.84
CA ASP A 124 12.24 2.14 -11.22
C ASP A 124 12.90 3.51 -10.94
N THR A 125 14.18 3.54 -10.66
CA THR A 125 14.95 4.77 -10.39
C THR A 125 15.08 5.70 -11.61
N LYS A 126 14.83 5.21 -12.82
CA LYS A 126 15.13 5.92 -14.08
C LYS A 126 13.94 5.97 -15.04
N LYS A 127 13.03 5.01 -14.99
CA LYS A 127 11.91 4.87 -15.92
C LYS A 127 10.58 4.88 -15.18
N ILE A 128 9.59 5.49 -15.80
CA ILE A 128 8.20 5.50 -15.31
C ILE A 128 7.62 4.09 -15.34
N ASP A 129 7.92 3.31 -16.37
CA ASP A 129 7.54 1.91 -16.51
C ASP A 129 8.78 1.03 -16.69
N ALA A 130 9.08 0.24 -15.69
CA ALA A 130 10.20 -0.69 -15.66
C ALA A 130 9.76 -2.16 -15.66
N ARG A 131 8.48 -2.44 -15.87
CA ARG A 131 7.89 -3.78 -15.75
C ARG A 131 8.48 -4.81 -16.72
N THR A 132 9.07 -4.37 -17.82
CA THR A 132 9.77 -5.24 -18.78
C THR A 132 11.21 -5.56 -18.37
N LYS A 133 11.74 -4.98 -17.28
CA LYS A 133 13.11 -5.21 -16.82
C LYS A 133 13.17 -6.41 -15.88
N LYS A 134 13.93 -7.42 -16.23
CA LYS A 134 14.11 -8.63 -15.43
C LYS A 134 14.63 -8.32 -14.03
N GLU A 135 15.66 -7.48 -13.92
CA GLU A 135 16.28 -7.11 -12.64
C GLU A 135 15.32 -6.38 -11.70
N PHE A 136 14.39 -5.57 -12.26
CA PHE A 136 13.38 -4.91 -11.48
C PHE A 136 12.35 -5.91 -10.92
N ASN A 137 11.95 -6.89 -11.72
CA ASN A 137 11.01 -7.93 -11.35
C ASN A 137 11.61 -8.86 -10.29
N GLU A 138 12.87 -9.28 -10.47
CA GLU A 138 13.63 -10.09 -9.50
C GLU A 138 13.78 -9.34 -8.17
N TYR A 139 14.05 -8.04 -8.22
CA TYR A 139 14.12 -7.19 -7.02
C TYR A 139 12.78 -7.19 -6.26
N ILE A 140 11.65 -6.98 -6.94
CA ILE A 140 10.31 -6.99 -6.32
C ILE A 140 10.06 -8.35 -5.66
N LEU A 141 10.28 -9.45 -6.38
CA LEU A 141 10.03 -10.80 -5.87
C LEU A 141 10.93 -11.15 -4.68
N SER A 142 12.19 -10.67 -4.69
CA SER A 142 13.13 -10.89 -3.57
C SER A 142 12.60 -10.32 -2.24
N TRP A 143 11.73 -9.29 -2.29
CA TRP A 143 11.10 -8.75 -1.10
C TRP A 143 9.93 -9.60 -0.61
N TYR A 144 9.22 -10.30 -1.48
CA TYR A 144 8.13 -11.19 -1.08
C TYR A 144 8.62 -12.43 -0.33
N GLU A 145 9.87 -12.81 -0.56
CA GLU A 145 10.52 -13.93 0.14
C GLU A 145 11.05 -13.55 1.54
N LYS A 146 11.22 -12.24 1.80
CA LYS A 146 11.75 -11.76 3.08
C LYS A 146 10.67 -11.70 4.14
N SER A 147 10.93 -12.29 5.30
CA SER A 147 10.08 -12.18 6.47
C SER A 147 10.32 -10.87 7.22
N ARG A 148 9.30 -10.38 7.93
CA ARG A 148 9.38 -9.29 8.90
C ARG A 148 9.95 -7.97 8.33
N THR A 149 9.75 -7.70 7.06
CA THR A 149 10.23 -6.47 6.38
C THR A 149 9.70 -5.19 7.02
N TYR A 150 8.52 -5.25 7.63
CA TYR A 150 7.86 -4.17 8.37
C TYR A 150 8.62 -3.69 9.62
N GLU A 151 9.66 -4.39 10.07
CA GLU A 151 10.52 -3.94 11.17
C GLU A 151 11.60 -2.96 10.73
N ASN A 152 11.84 -2.86 9.42
CA ASN A 152 12.75 -1.87 8.87
C ASN A 152 12.12 -0.48 8.91
N GLU A 153 12.98 0.54 9.05
CA GLU A 153 12.54 1.92 8.95
C GLU A 153 12.25 2.28 7.48
N ILE A 154 11.40 3.28 7.26
CA ILE A 154 11.09 3.82 5.94
C ILE A 154 12.34 4.34 5.22
N GLY A 155 12.30 4.39 3.87
CA GLY A 155 13.42 4.85 3.05
C GLY A 155 14.54 3.82 2.90
N LYS A 156 14.30 2.55 3.20
CA LYS A 156 15.30 1.46 3.09
C LYS A 156 15.29 0.73 1.75
N THR A 157 14.31 1.01 0.91
CA THR A 157 14.31 0.54 -0.47
C THR A 157 14.77 1.65 -1.42
N PHE A 158 14.67 1.48 -2.73
CA PHE A 158 15.08 2.51 -3.66
C PHE A 158 14.05 3.65 -3.79
N LYS A 159 14.53 4.83 -4.13
CA LYS A 159 13.73 5.98 -4.56
C LYS A 159 13.39 5.79 -6.04
N ASN A 160 12.11 5.71 -6.38
CA ASN A 160 11.71 5.53 -7.76
C ASN A 160 11.77 6.84 -8.58
N TYR A 161 11.44 6.77 -9.86
CA TYR A 161 11.40 7.91 -10.79
C TYR A 161 10.61 9.10 -10.25
N TRP A 162 9.49 8.85 -9.58
CA TRP A 162 8.62 9.87 -9.01
C TRP A 162 9.13 10.48 -7.70
N GLY A 163 10.23 9.98 -7.17
CA GLY A 163 10.76 10.41 -5.88
C GLY A 163 10.11 9.72 -4.68
N VAL A 164 9.36 8.65 -4.91
CA VAL A 164 8.66 7.87 -3.88
C VAL A 164 9.52 6.68 -3.46
N TYR A 165 9.58 6.42 -2.16
CA TYR A 165 10.29 5.28 -1.58
C TYR A 165 9.34 4.16 -1.18
N ASP A 166 9.89 2.98 -1.03
CA ASP A 166 9.26 1.83 -0.37
C ASP A 166 7.94 1.38 -1.03
N MET A 167 7.76 1.63 -2.34
CA MET A 167 6.60 1.09 -3.08
C MET A 167 6.61 -0.44 -3.10
N HIS A 168 7.81 -1.02 -3.08
CA HIS A 168 8.00 -2.47 -2.93
C HIS A 168 8.94 -2.71 -1.76
N GLY A 169 8.58 -3.65 -0.87
CA GLY A 169 9.53 -4.20 0.06
C GLY A 169 9.27 -4.07 1.55
N LEU A 170 8.67 -3.01 2.07
CA LEU A 170 8.47 -2.88 3.52
C LEU A 170 7.16 -3.51 3.97
N VAL A 171 6.04 -3.04 3.43
CA VAL A 171 4.69 -3.44 3.80
C VAL A 171 3.79 -3.49 2.57
N TRP A 172 2.77 -4.30 2.61
CA TRP A 172 1.60 -4.15 1.76
C TRP A 172 0.86 -2.89 2.16
N GLU A 173 0.13 -2.27 1.23
CA GLU A 173 -0.52 -1.00 1.49
C GLU A 173 -2.00 -1.03 1.13
N TRP A 174 -2.82 -0.49 2.03
CA TRP A 174 -4.22 -0.24 1.79
C TRP A 174 -4.43 0.75 0.64
N THR A 175 -5.36 0.43 -0.25
CA THR A 175 -5.89 1.35 -1.26
C THR A 175 -7.35 1.67 -0.98
N SER A 176 -7.87 2.77 -1.52
CA SER A 176 -9.25 3.20 -1.27
C SER A 176 -10.29 2.21 -1.79
N ASP A 177 -9.95 1.49 -2.84
CA ASP A 177 -10.77 0.59 -3.64
C ASP A 177 -10.23 -0.85 -3.64
N PHE A 178 -9.57 -1.28 -2.55
CA PHE A 178 -8.91 -2.57 -2.44
C PHE A 178 -9.78 -3.79 -2.82
N ASN A 179 -11.10 -3.65 -2.75
CA ASN A 179 -12.08 -4.70 -3.05
C ASN A 179 -12.81 -4.48 -4.39
N SER A 180 -12.40 -3.53 -5.22
CA SER A 180 -13.07 -3.22 -6.50
C SER A 180 -13.03 -4.37 -7.51
N ILE A 181 -12.08 -5.30 -7.36
CA ILE A 181 -11.99 -6.55 -8.14
C ILE A 181 -13.29 -7.36 -8.10
N PHE A 182 -14.05 -7.27 -6.99
CA PHE A 182 -15.32 -7.94 -6.83
C PHE A 182 -16.53 -7.18 -7.40
N LEU A 183 -16.36 -5.90 -7.73
CA LEU A 183 -17.46 -4.99 -8.11
C LEU A 183 -17.58 -4.76 -9.61
N SER A 184 -16.66 -5.27 -10.43
CA SER A 184 -16.83 -5.31 -11.87
C SER A 184 -18.00 -6.24 -12.19
N GLY A 185 -19.17 -5.62 -12.35
CA GLY A 185 -20.52 -6.20 -12.23
C GLY A 185 -20.93 -7.23 -13.30
N GLU A 186 -19.99 -7.85 -14.00
CA GLU A 186 -20.28 -8.95 -14.92
C GLU A 186 -20.03 -10.35 -14.32
N SER A 187 -19.42 -10.43 -13.14
CA SER A 187 -19.18 -11.73 -12.48
C SER A 187 -20.46 -12.43 -11.98
N ARG A 188 -21.63 -11.85 -12.13
CA ARG A 188 -22.90 -12.54 -11.82
C ARG A 188 -23.38 -13.51 -12.91
N LYS A 189 -22.77 -13.50 -14.10
CA LYS A 189 -23.19 -14.38 -15.20
C LYS A 189 -22.23 -15.52 -15.52
N ASP A 190 -20.96 -15.47 -15.08
CA ASP A 190 -19.98 -16.51 -15.36
C ASP A 190 -19.40 -17.12 -14.08
N LYS A 191 -20.07 -18.17 -13.59
CA LYS A 191 -19.62 -18.98 -12.46
C LYS A 191 -18.30 -19.73 -12.69
N SER A 192 -17.71 -19.64 -13.88
CA SER A 192 -16.50 -20.40 -14.24
C SER A 192 -15.21 -19.56 -14.22
N SER A 193 -15.27 -18.23 -14.49
CA SER A 193 -14.07 -17.41 -14.53
C SER A 193 -13.58 -16.96 -13.14
N ASP A 194 -14.49 -16.83 -12.16
CA ASP A 194 -14.10 -16.41 -10.79
C ASP A 194 -13.25 -17.46 -10.06
N LYS A 195 -13.45 -18.76 -10.34
CA LYS A 195 -12.62 -19.83 -9.76
C LYS A 195 -11.20 -19.83 -10.28
N ASN A 196 -10.97 -19.36 -11.51
CA ASN A 196 -9.63 -19.31 -12.11
C ASN A 196 -8.83 -18.09 -11.64
N LEU A 197 -9.48 -17.02 -11.19
CA LEU A 197 -8.81 -15.83 -10.61
C LEU A 197 -8.21 -16.10 -9.22
N PHE A 198 -8.80 -17.02 -8.46
CA PHE A 198 -8.41 -17.32 -7.08
C PHE A 198 -7.79 -18.69 -6.88
N CYS A 199 -7.90 -19.58 -7.87
CA CYS A 199 -7.23 -20.87 -7.83
C CYS A 199 -5.83 -20.72 -8.45
N GLY A 200 -4.81 -21.34 -7.82
CA GLY A 200 -3.42 -21.33 -8.27
C GLY A 200 -3.13 -21.67 -9.74
N GLY A 201 -4.17 -22.00 -10.53
CA GLY A 201 -4.11 -22.16 -11.97
C GLY A 201 -3.78 -20.88 -12.75
N ALA A 202 -4.07 -19.70 -12.22
CA ALA A 202 -3.70 -18.44 -12.87
C ALA A 202 -2.21 -18.13 -12.74
N SER A 203 -1.54 -18.65 -11.69
CA SER A 203 -0.09 -18.53 -11.51
C SER A 203 0.69 -19.47 -12.44
N VAL A 204 0.08 -20.56 -12.90
CA VAL A 204 0.71 -21.54 -13.81
C VAL A 204 0.87 -20.98 -15.23
N ASN A 205 0.08 -19.98 -15.61
CA ASN A 205 0.15 -19.29 -16.90
C ASN A 205 0.84 -17.92 -16.84
N ALA A 206 1.39 -17.52 -15.68
CA ALA A 206 2.21 -16.32 -15.59
C ALA A 206 3.54 -16.59 -16.32
N SER A 207 3.59 -16.21 -17.59
CA SER A 207 4.77 -16.39 -18.46
C SER A 207 5.89 -15.40 -18.09
N ASP A 208 5.61 -14.45 -17.17
CA ASP A 208 6.52 -13.37 -16.77
C ASP A 208 6.49 -13.21 -15.25
N LEU A 209 7.66 -12.99 -14.65
CA LEU A 209 7.85 -12.71 -13.22
C LEU A 209 7.03 -11.50 -12.76
N MET A 210 6.82 -10.50 -13.63
CA MET A 210 6.05 -9.31 -13.30
C MET A 210 4.55 -9.58 -13.23
N ASP A 211 4.03 -10.43 -14.10
CA ASP A 211 2.64 -10.88 -14.04
C ASP A 211 2.38 -11.61 -12.71
N TYR A 212 3.34 -12.44 -12.26
CA TYR A 212 3.25 -13.11 -10.98
C TYR A 212 3.26 -12.12 -9.80
N ALA A 213 4.15 -11.12 -9.81
CA ALA A 213 4.17 -10.10 -8.77
C ALA A 213 2.89 -9.26 -8.74
N ALA A 214 2.33 -8.92 -9.91
CA ALA A 214 1.04 -8.24 -10.00
C ALA A 214 -0.09 -9.13 -9.48
N PHE A 215 -0.14 -10.39 -9.89
CA PHE A 215 -1.09 -11.38 -9.39
C PHE A 215 -1.09 -11.44 -7.87
N MET A 216 0.08 -11.55 -7.24
CA MET A 216 0.21 -11.61 -5.78
C MET A 216 -0.39 -10.37 -5.11
N ARG A 217 -0.15 -9.15 -5.67
CA ARG A 217 -0.73 -7.91 -5.14
C ARG A 217 -2.26 -7.90 -5.23
N TYR A 218 -2.80 -8.29 -6.37
CA TYR A 218 -4.25 -8.34 -6.58
C TYR A 218 -4.91 -9.41 -5.73
N ALA A 219 -4.34 -10.62 -5.66
CA ALA A 219 -4.84 -11.71 -4.84
C ALA A 219 -4.85 -11.34 -3.36
N PHE A 220 -3.78 -10.70 -2.86
CA PHE A 220 -3.71 -10.22 -1.49
C PHE A 220 -4.82 -9.19 -1.21
N ARG A 221 -4.95 -8.15 -2.03
CA ARG A 221 -6.02 -7.14 -1.87
C ARG A 221 -7.41 -7.78 -1.92
N GLY A 222 -7.65 -8.69 -2.84
CA GLY A 222 -8.92 -9.42 -2.95
C GLY A 222 -9.25 -10.31 -1.75
N SER A 223 -8.27 -10.73 -0.96
CA SER A 223 -8.49 -11.52 0.26
C SER A 223 -8.87 -10.69 1.48
N LEU A 224 -8.74 -9.35 1.40
CA LEU A 224 -8.90 -8.47 2.56
C LEU A 224 -10.38 -8.12 2.81
N LYS A 225 -10.71 -7.92 4.09
CA LYS A 225 -11.91 -7.22 4.54
C LYS A 225 -11.50 -5.92 5.22
N ALA A 226 -12.37 -4.90 5.15
CA ALA A 226 -12.04 -3.55 5.65
C ALA A 226 -11.61 -3.50 7.13
N GLN A 227 -12.09 -4.42 7.95
CA GLN A 227 -11.71 -4.53 9.37
C GLN A 227 -10.43 -5.34 9.63
N TYR A 228 -9.86 -6.02 8.63
CA TYR A 228 -8.65 -6.82 8.83
C TYR A 228 -7.46 -5.93 9.20
N SER A 229 -6.61 -6.46 10.09
CA SER A 229 -5.46 -5.77 10.66
C SER A 229 -4.26 -6.73 10.69
N THR A 230 -3.61 -6.92 9.53
CA THR A 230 -2.49 -7.86 9.42
C THR A 230 -1.13 -7.19 9.69
N ARG A 231 -0.17 -7.97 10.19
CA ARG A 231 1.12 -7.45 10.65
C ARG A 231 2.02 -6.90 9.54
N ASN A 232 1.75 -7.23 8.30
CA ASN A 232 2.51 -6.79 7.13
C ASN A 232 1.74 -5.78 6.25
N LEU A 233 0.63 -5.24 6.73
CA LEU A 233 -0.23 -4.33 5.99
C LEU A 233 -0.27 -2.96 6.67
N GLY A 234 0.24 -1.96 5.97
CA GLY A 234 0.25 -0.55 6.32
C GLY A 234 -0.49 0.29 5.28
N PHE A 235 -0.08 1.55 5.12
CA PHE A 235 -0.68 2.45 4.14
C PHE A 235 0.17 3.71 3.93
N ARG A 236 -0.11 4.41 2.84
CA ARG A 236 0.27 5.82 2.59
C ARG A 236 -0.90 6.60 2.08
N CYS A 237 -0.85 7.93 2.21
CA CYS A 237 -1.90 8.79 1.74
C CYS A 237 -1.59 9.39 0.35
N ALA A 238 -2.65 9.79 -0.35
CA ALA A 238 -2.63 10.52 -1.60
C ALA A 238 -3.48 11.80 -1.48
N SER A 239 -3.33 12.72 -2.42
CA SER A 239 -4.15 13.94 -2.52
C SER A 239 -4.32 14.35 -3.97
N THR A 240 -5.48 14.90 -4.30
CA THR A 240 -5.74 15.52 -5.62
C THR A 240 -5.26 16.97 -5.67
N THR A 241 -5.02 17.58 -4.53
CA THR A 241 -4.57 18.97 -4.42
C THR A 241 -3.16 19.03 -3.84
N LYS A 242 -2.41 20.09 -4.19
CA LYS A 242 -1.10 20.33 -3.59
C LYS A 242 -1.26 20.46 -2.07
N PRO A 243 -0.48 19.71 -1.27
CA PRO A 243 -0.54 19.83 0.18
C PRO A 243 -0.21 21.26 0.60
N LYS A 244 -0.97 21.78 1.56
CA LYS A 244 -0.61 23.05 2.22
C LYS A 244 0.66 22.80 3.04
N ILE A 245 1.68 23.59 2.78
CA ILE A 245 2.97 23.58 3.53
C ILE A 245 2.70 24.15 4.92
#